data_aeda046f80392d8b4577a6facfb904b0
#
_entry.id   aeda046f80392d8b4577a6facfb904b0
#
_cell.length_a   1.000
_cell.length_b   1.000
_cell.length_c   1.000
_cell.angle_alpha   90.00
_cell.angle_beta   90.00
_cell.angle_gamma   90.00
#
_symmetry.space_group_name_H-M   'P 1'
#
loop_
_entity.id
_entity.type
_entity.pdbx_description
1 polymer ?
#
loop_
_entity_poly.entity_id
_entity_poly.type
_entity_poly.pdbx_seq_one_letter_code
_entity_poly.pdbx_strand_id
1 'polypeptide(L)'
;MEHNLVTGNEYRIAIVGAGPAGLSAAYFLQERGIRAVVYEAEGRIGGKSFSILNGDNMNEMGTCYTTRSHTMIKAWMKANDISLKRLGEARFDGQSVYDYVKQGPGAPLPLQVTKFIRKAGALRKAIRARPDDPEVMQEASLSTIEWVRALNTPKIELAMHRIQTTQGYGYVDEATIGQTVQWCDFQYLLSGVLNDLHMPEQGWTTFWERFARPLDVRLSTPVIGIDRSGPKPVIHTRDTEEEFDAVVSTIPMQLFTAIADASALEQRVADSIDWKNYTTTLIASNDWFTGHQVIGYSRASKDSSLRGAILGGRAEGESSDLGGRLYVTGQFSDGLNSGELREILFADAALHGFTINNVVFQKTWQYFPQYRPEAVASGLFGDLRRVQGHNNTWFSGSTFSHELVSSVVSRSETVVHDMLVALKQGSLAPA
;
A
#
# COMPACT_ATOMS: atom_id res chain seq x y z
N MET A 1 -5.88 -20.94 27.96
CA MET A 1 -5.90 -21.96 26.90
C MET A 1 -4.48 -22.09 26.44
N GLU A 2 -3.86 -23.22 26.77
CA GLU A 2 -2.46 -23.51 26.43
C GLU A 2 -2.34 -23.59 24.91
N HIS A 3 -1.57 -22.67 24.34
CA HIS A 3 -1.10 -22.78 22.98
C HIS A 3 -0.11 -23.96 22.93
N ASN A 4 -0.54 -25.13 22.46
CA ASN A 4 0.35 -26.17 22.03
C ASN A 4 1.21 -25.60 20.88
N LEU A 5 2.40 -25.14 21.24
CA LEU A 5 3.44 -24.77 20.29
C LEU A 5 3.77 -26.01 19.46
N VAL A 6 3.53 -25.94 18.17
CA VAL A 6 4.04 -26.93 17.20
C VAL A 6 5.55 -26.91 17.34
N THR A 7 6.13 -28.04 17.72
CA THR A 7 7.59 -28.22 17.80
C THR A 7 8.15 -28.05 16.38
N GLY A 8 8.96 -27.00 16.17
CA GLY A 8 9.45 -26.56 14.88
C GLY A 8 10.21 -27.65 14.11
N ASN A 9 9.72 -28.01 12.98
CA ASN A 9 10.33 -28.49 11.74
C ASN A 9 9.32 -29.22 10.82
N GLU A 10 8.02 -29.02 11.05
CA GLU A 10 7.00 -29.82 10.36
C GLU A 10 6.68 -29.29 8.95
N TYR A 11 6.82 -27.98 8.72
CA TYR A 11 6.47 -27.38 7.43
C TYR A 11 7.59 -26.52 6.86
N ARG A 12 7.71 -26.53 5.54
CA ARG A 12 8.60 -25.70 4.75
C ARG A 12 7.79 -24.80 3.84
N ILE A 13 7.88 -23.49 4.02
CA ILE A 13 7.04 -22.49 3.35
C ILE A 13 7.89 -21.63 2.42
N ALA A 14 7.44 -21.46 1.17
CA ALA A 14 8.01 -20.47 0.25
C ALA A 14 7.21 -19.15 0.34
N ILE A 15 7.92 -18.04 0.29
CA ILE A 15 7.33 -16.70 0.20
C ILE A 15 7.90 -16.01 -1.03
N VAL A 16 7.03 -15.50 -1.90
CA VAL A 16 7.42 -14.79 -3.12
C VAL A 16 7.23 -13.31 -2.94
N GLY A 17 8.35 -12.56 -2.92
CA GLY A 17 8.46 -11.12 -2.69
C GLY A 17 8.92 -10.75 -1.27
N ALA A 18 9.98 -9.93 -1.17
CA ALA A 18 10.53 -9.41 0.10
C ALA A 18 10.09 -7.97 0.39
N GLY A 19 8.86 -7.60 0.01
CA GLY A 19 8.19 -6.40 0.48
C GLY A 19 7.67 -6.54 1.92
N PRO A 20 7.04 -5.50 2.50
CA PRO A 20 6.48 -5.53 3.85
C PRO A 20 5.59 -6.75 4.13
N ALA A 21 4.79 -7.18 3.15
CA ALA A 21 3.91 -8.34 3.27
C ALA A 21 4.70 -9.65 3.44
N GLY A 22 5.68 -9.90 2.56
CA GLY A 22 6.47 -11.13 2.59
C GLY A 22 7.36 -11.22 3.82
N LEU A 23 8.04 -10.13 4.17
CA LEU A 23 8.88 -10.06 5.38
C LEU A 23 8.05 -10.27 6.65
N SER A 24 6.84 -9.69 6.72
CA SER A 24 5.92 -9.89 7.85
C SER A 24 5.43 -11.33 7.92
N ALA A 25 5.08 -11.95 6.78
CA ALA A 25 4.68 -13.36 6.75
C ALA A 25 5.80 -14.28 7.25
N ALA A 26 7.04 -14.05 6.79
CA ALA A 26 8.23 -14.79 7.26
C ALA A 26 8.45 -14.62 8.77
N TYR A 27 8.31 -13.40 9.27
CA TYR A 27 8.41 -13.12 10.71
C TYR A 27 7.34 -13.86 11.52
N PHE A 28 6.08 -13.82 11.10
CA PHE A 28 5.00 -14.53 11.81
C PHE A 28 5.16 -16.06 11.77
N LEU A 29 5.76 -16.62 10.72
CA LEU A 29 6.12 -18.04 10.66
C LEU A 29 7.26 -18.34 11.63
N GLN A 30 8.31 -17.53 11.64
CA GLN A 30 9.45 -17.70 12.54
C GLN A 30 9.05 -17.64 14.01
N GLU A 31 8.17 -16.71 14.39
CA GLU A 31 7.59 -16.62 15.75
C GLU A 31 6.85 -17.92 16.17
N ARG A 32 6.43 -18.73 15.19
CA ARG A 32 5.79 -20.03 15.38
C ARG A 32 6.73 -21.22 15.18
N GLY A 33 8.04 -20.96 15.07
CA GLY A 33 9.06 -21.98 14.90
C GLY A 33 9.09 -22.62 13.50
N ILE A 34 8.45 -22.02 12.50
CA ILE A 34 8.39 -22.54 11.14
C ILE A 34 9.38 -21.80 10.25
N ARG A 35 10.13 -22.56 9.47
CA ARG A 35 11.09 -21.99 8.51
C ARG A 35 10.39 -21.59 7.22
N ALA A 36 10.59 -20.34 6.80
CA ALA A 36 10.18 -19.85 5.51
C ALA A 36 11.39 -19.37 4.71
N VAL A 37 11.36 -19.57 3.40
CA VAL A 37 12.34 -19.05 2.45
C VAL A 37 11.67 -17.94 1.68
N VAL A 38 12.22 -16.73 1.73
CA VAL A 38 11.71 -15.57 0.99
C VAL A 38 12.53 -15.37 -0.28
N TYR A 39 11.89 -15.41 -1.43
CA TYR A 39 12.50 -15.15 -2.74
C TYR A 39 12.22 -13.73 -3.19
N GLU A 40 13.25 -12.99 -3.55
CA GLU A 40 13.16 -11.60 -4.03
C GLU A 40 13.93 -11.44 -5.34
N ALA A 41 13.26 -10.88 -6.33
CA ALA A 41 13.83 -10.67 -7.65
C ALA A 41 14.86 -9.54 -7.69
N GLU A 42 14.64 -8.48 -6.89
CA GLU A 42 15.57 -7.36 -6.79
C GLU A 42 16.76 -7.68 -5.85
N GLY A 43 17.85 -6.92 -5.97
CA GLY A 43 19.00 -7.00 -5.07
C GLY A 43 18.78 -6.31 -3.71
N ARG A 44 17.54 -6.00 -3.35
CA ARG A 44 17.17 -5.31 -2.12
C ARG A 44 15.83 -5.80 -1.58
N ILE A 45 15.62 -5.62 -0.30
CA ILE A 45 14.34 -5.86 0.38
C ILE A 45 13.50 -4.58 0.51
N GLY A 46 12.29 -4.71 1.03
CA GLY A 46 11.40 -3.60 1.38
C GLY A 46 10.39 -3.23 0.29
N GLY A 47 10.52 -3.76 -0.93
CA GLY A 47 9.56 -3.51 -2.01
C GLY A 47 9.35 -2.01 -2.25
N LYS A 48 8.11 -1.52 -2.04
CA LYS A 48 7.76 -0.09 -2.16
C LYS A 48 8.17 0.78 -0.96
N SER A 49 8.68 0.21 0.12
CA SER A 49 9.34 0.95 1.19
C SER A 49 10.79 1.19 0.79
N PHE A 50 11.07 2.37 0.25
CA PHE A 50 12.34 2.68 -0.38
C PHE A 50 12.82 4.07 -0.02
N SER A 51 14.00 4.15 0.57
CA SER A 51 14.65 5.37 0.99
C SER A 51 15.96 5.57 0.22
N ILE A 52 16.31 6.80 -0.06
CA ILE A 52 17.58 7.19 -0.68
C ILE A 52 18.36 8.06 0.30
N LEU A 53 19.61 7.74 0.53
CA LEU A 53 20.54 8.56 1.30
C LEU A 53 21.26 9.55 0.38
N ASN A 54 21.12 10.86 0.66
CA ASN A 54 21.87 11.92 0.00
C ASN A 54 22.58 12.77 1.07
N GLY A 55 23.89 12.62 1.20
CA GLY A 55 24.63 13.13 2.35
C GLY A 55 24.06 12.55 3.64
N ASP A 56 23.66 13.40 4.57
CA ASP A 56 23.02 12.99 5.83
C ASP A 56 21.49 12.93 5.75
N ASN A 57 20.89 13.23 4.57
CA ASN A 57 19.46 13.28 4.40
C ASN A 57 18.92 11.94 3.90
N MET A 58 18.01 11.35 4.68
CA MET A 58 17.23 10.18 4.28
C MET A 58 15.95 10.64 3.59
N ASN A 59 15.80 10.30 2.31
CA ASN A 59 14.68 10.73 1.47
C ASN A 59 13.78 9.54 1.15
N GLU A 60 12.51 9.62 1.56
CA GLU A 60 11.54 8.54 1.37
C GLU A 60 10.89 8.62 -0.01
N MET A 61 11.17 7.64 -0.86
CA MET A 61 10.68 7.59 -2.24
C MET A 61 9.44 6.70 -2.43
N GLY A 62 9.00 6.00 -1.39
CA GLY A 62 7.82 5.14 -1.40
C GLY A 62 7.00 5.36 -0.13
N THR A 63 6.90 4.33 0.72
CA THR A 63 6.30 4.49 2.06
C THR A 63 7.00 5.61 2.81
N CYS A 64 6.26 6.56 3.36
CA CYS A 64 6.88 7.71 4.01
C CYS A 64 6.60 7.82 5.52
N TYR A 65 5.40 7.54 6.00
CA TYR A 65 5.05 7.80 7.41
C TYR A 65 4.28 6.66 8.06
N THR A 66 4.26 6.70 9.38
CA THR A 66 3.39 5.89 10.24
C THR A 66 2.25 6.72 10.79
N THR A 67 1.10 6.09 11.03
CA THR A 67 -0.08 6.67 11.66
C THR A 67 -0.32 6.05 13.05
N ARG A 68 -1.40 6.45 13.71
CA ARG A 68 -1.83 5.83 14.97
C ARG A 68 -2.13 4.34 14.85
N SER A 69 -2.62 3.88 13.72
CA SER A 69 -2.93 2.46 13.47
C SER A 69 -1.71 1.57 13.30
N HIS A 70 -0.52 2.13 13.07
CA HIS A 70 0.72 1.36 12.88
C HIS A 70 1.37 0.90 14.19
N THR A 71 0.59 0.40 15.15
CA THR A 71 1.10 0.03 16.50
C THR A 71 2.14 -1.07 16.45
N MET A 72 1.90 -2.13 15.70
CA MET A 72 2.85 -3.25 15.53
C MET A 72 4.13 -2.80 14.82
N ILE A 73 4.00 -2.04 13.74
CA ILE A 73 5.16 -1.49 13.01
C ILE A 73 6.02 -0.60 13.92
N LYS A 74 5.40 0.27 14.72
CA LYS A 74 6.15 1.12 15.67
C LYS A 74 6.86 0.29 16.74
N ALA A 75 6.23 -0.80 17.21
CA ALA A 75 6.88 -1.72 18.15
C ALA A 75 8.08 -2.42 17.51
N TRP A 76 7.94 -2.89 16.26
CA TRP A 76 9.06 -3.48 15.52
C TRP A 76 10.17 -2.47 15.21
N MET A 77 9.82 -1.23 14.86
CA MET A 77 10.82 -0.16 14.67
C MET A 77 11.64 0.06 15.95
N LYS A 78 10.96 0.16 17.10
CA LYS A 78 11.64 0.29 18.40
C LYS A 78 12.55 -0.90 18.70
N ALA A 79 12.10 -2.13 18.43
CA ALA A 79 12.89 -3.35 18.62
C ALA A 79 14.10 -3.46 17.68
N ASN A 80 14.13 -2.69 16.61
CA ASN A 80 15.21 -2.64 15.62
C ASN A 80 15.99 -1.32 15.64
N ASP A 81 15.95 -0.58 16.74
CA ASP A 81 16.67 0.68 16.96
C ASP A 81 16.37 1.74 15.89
N ILE A 82 15.12 1.84 15.48
CA ILE A 82 14.63 2.86 14.55
C ILE A 82 13.90 3.94 15.34
N SER A 83 14.43 5.15 15.31
CA SER A 83 13.82 6.34 15.89
C SER A 83 12.74 6.91 14.99
N LEU A 84 11.72 7.51 15.58
CA LEU A 84 10.64 8.16 14.86
C LEU A 84 10.67 9.67 15.11
N LYS A 85 10.71 10.45 14.03
CA LYS A 85 10.48 11.90 14.07
C LYS A 85 9.06 12.23 13.66
N ARG A 86 8.46 13.21 14.32
CA ARG A 86 7.13 13.69 13.92
C ARG A 86 7.22 14.42 12.58
N LEU A 87 6.31 14.09 11.68
CA LEU A 87 6.14 14.85 10.45
C LEU A 87 5.60 16.25 10.81
N GLY A 88 6.20 17.29 10.24
CA GLY A 88 5.79 18.66 10.48
C GLY A 88 4.40 18.98 9.91
N GLU A 89 4.00 20.24 10.01
CA GLU A 89 2.68 20.71 9.56
C GLU A 89 2.43 20.34 8.09
N ALA A 90 1.24 19.80 7.84
CA ALA A 90 0.74 19.54 6.50
C ALA A 90 -0.28 20.62 6.11
N ARG A 91 -0.10 21.19 4.90
CA ARG A 91 -1.01 22.19 4.34
C ARG A 91 -1.63 21.69 3.05
N PHE A 92 -2.84 22.17 2.77
CA PHE A 92 -3.55 21.88 1.54
C PHE A 92 -4.05 23.20 0.95
N ASP A 93 -3.61 23.54 -0.26
CA ASP A 93 -3.78 24.88 -0.85
C ASP A 93 -3.40 26.03 0.11
N GLY A 94 -2.27 25.88 0.80
CA GLY A 94 -1.77 26.89 1.75
C GLY A 94 -2.48 26.96 3.11
N GLN A 95 -3.53 26.18 3.33
CA GLN A 95 -4.31 26.15 4.58
C GLN A 95 -4.01 24.87 5.39
N SER A 96 -4.32 24.89 6.70
CA SER A 96 -4.37 23.64 7.45
C SER A 96 -5.40 22.68 6.85
N VAL A 97 -5.17 21.37 6.93
CA VAL A 97 -6.14 20.39 6.42
C VAL A 97 -7.52 20.57 7.08
N TYR A 98 -7.54 20.90 8.37
CA TYR A 98 -8.78 21.16 9.10
C TYR A 98 -9.52 22.40 8.54
N ASP A 99 -8.81 23.52 8.32
CA ASP A 99 -9.41 24.74 7.79
C ASP A 99 -9.92 24.55 6.38
N TYR A 100 -9.20 23.81 5.55
CA TYR A 100 -9.65 23.46 4.21
C TYR A 100 -10.94 22.64 4.24
N VAL A 101 -10.98 21.58 5.04
CA VAL A 101 -12.12 20.66 5.11
C VAL A 101 -13.36 21.32 5.71
N LYS A 102 -13.22 22.18 6.74
CA LYS A 102 -14.36 22.83 7.39
C LYS A 102 -15.12 23.82 6.51
N GLN A 103 -14.50 24.31 5.40
CA GLN A 103 -15.15 25.23 4.45
C GLN A 103 -16.30 24.57 3.67
N GLY A 104 -16.31 23.23 3.56
CA GLY A 104 -17.39 22.53 2.90
C GLY A 104 -18.75 22.86 3.52
N PRO A 105 -19.83 22.88 2.74
CA PRO A 105 -21.19 23.24 3.21
C PRO A 105 -21.78 22.17 4.13
N GLY A 106 -22.99 22.47 4.65
CA GLY A 106 -23.81 21.52 5.39
C GLY A 106 -23.46 21.41 6.87
N ALA A 107 -23.80 20.29 7.49
CA ALA A 107 -23.68 20.05 8.93
C ALA A 107 -22.23 20.23 9.45
N PRO A 108 -22.02 20.49 10.75
CA PRO A 108 -20.71 20.54 11.36
C PRO A 108 -19.86 19.29 11.06
N LEU A 109 -18.54 19.48 10.89
CA LEU A 109 -17.60 18.41 10.53
C LEU A 109 -17.71 17.16 11.42
N PRO A 110 -17.82 17.24 12.77
CA PRO A 110 -17.96 16.05 13.62
C PRO A 110 -19.18 15.19 13.28
N LEU A 111 -20.30 15.82 12.91
CA LEU A 111 -21.53 15.09 12.52
C LEU A 111 -21.34 14.38 11.18
N GLN A 112 -20.70 15.04 10.20
CA GLN A 112 -20.40 14.40 8.92
C GLN A 112 -19.40 13.25 9.07
N VAL A 113 -18.36 13.41 9.90
CA VAL A 113 -17.41 12.33 10.24
C VAL A 113 -18.12 11.15 10.88
N THR A 114 -18.97 11.40 11.89
CA THR A 114 -19.74 10.34 12.57
C THR A 114 -20.64 9.59 11.60
N LYS A 115 -21.32 10.32 10.70
CA LYS A 115 -22.19 9.71 9.67
C LYS A 115 -21.38 8.83 8.73
N PHE A 116 -20.26 9.35 8.22
CA PHE A 116 -19.36 8.61 7.33
C PHE A 116 -18.83 7.35 8.00
N ILE A 117 -18.21 7.46 9.19
CA ILE A 117 -17.60 6.32 9.88
C ILE A 117 -18.63 5.22 10.20
N ARG A 118 -19.84 5.60 10.63
CA ARG A 118 -20.90 4.62 10.89
C ARG A 118 -21.30 3.88 9.61
N LYS A 119 -21.50 4.59 8.51
CA LYS A 119 -21.91 4.00 7.23
C LYS A 119 -20.78 3.18 6.60
N ALA A 120 -19.54 3.69 6.58
CA ALA A 120 -18.36 2.97 6.11
C ALA A 120 -18.11 1.69 6.92
N GLY A 121 -18.26 1.75 8.25
CA GLY A 121 -18.17 0.58 9.11
C GLY A 121 -19.26 -0.47 8.84
N ALA A 122 -20.49 -0.03 8.57
CA ALA A 122 -21.60 -0.93 8.21
C ALA A 122 -21.34 -1.62 6.85
N LEU A 123 -20.91 -0.87 5.83
CA LEU A 123 -20.57 -1.43 4.51
C LEU A 123 -19.40 -2.40 4.62
N ARG A 124 -18.32 -2.05 5.34
CA ARG A 124 -17.17 -2.95 5.58
C ARG A 124 -17.61 -4.26 6.22
N LYS A 125 -18.49 -4.19 7.25
CA LYS A 125 -19.04 -5.38 7.91
C LYS A 125 -19.89 -6.21 6.95
N ALA A 126 -20.71 -5.56 6.12
CA ALA A 126 -21.55 -6.22 5.12
C ALA A 126 -20.71 -6.97 4.08
N ILE A 127 -19.68 -6.32 3.51
CA ILE A 127 -18.71 -6.94 2.57
C ILE A 127 -18.05 -8.17 3.20
N ARG A 128 -17.65 -8.07 4.48
CA ARG A 128 -17.03 -9.19 5.19
C ARG A 128 -18.02 -10.35 5.45
N ALA A 129 -19.25 -10.05 5.77
CA ALA A 129 -20.25 -11.08 6.08
C ALA A 129 -20.89 -11.70 4.83
N ARG A 130 -21.06 -10.92 3.78
CA ARG A 130 -21.80 -11.29 2.57
C ARG A 130 -21.05 -10.80 1.30
N PRO A 131 -19.87 -11.36 1.00
CA PRO A 131 -19.01 -10.87 -0.10
C PRO A 131 -19.56 -11.16 -1.50
N ASP A 132 -20.60 -11.99 -1.61
CA ASP A 132 -21.25 -12.37 -2.87
C ASP A 132 -22.71 -11.85 -2.96
N ASP A 133 -23.17 -11.05 -1.98
CA ASP A 133 -24.51 -10.47 -1.97
C ASP A 133 -24.60 -9.33 -3.02
N PRO A 134 -25.50 -9.43 -4.01
CA PRO A 134 -25.56 -8.46 -5.11
C PRO A 134 -25.83 -7.02 -4.65
N GLU A 135 -26.67 -6.81 -3.63
CA GLU A 135 -26.98 -5.46 -3.13
C GLU A 135 -25.76 -4.83 -2.44
N VAL A 136 -25.05 -5.64 -1.63
CA VAL A 136 -23.81 -5.20 -0.97
C VAL A 136 -22.72 -4.91 -2.00
N MET A 137 -22.58 -5.75 -3.01
CA MET A 137 -21.56 -5.58 -4.05
C MET A 137 -21.88 -4.39 -4.96
N GLN A 138 -23.15 -4.16 -5.28
CA GLN A 138 -23.57 -2.97 -6.03
C GLN A 138 -23.28 -1.67 -5.26
N GLU A 139 -23.54 -1.61 -3.93
CA GLU A 139 -23.14 -0.46 -3.12
C GLU A 139 -21.61 -0.33 -3.08
N ALA A 140 -20.89 -1.42 -2.90
CA ALA A 140 -19.42 -1.44 -2.83
C ALA A 140 -18.74 -1.04 -4.13
N SER A 141 -19.38 -1.21 -5.29
CA SER A 141 -18.85 -0.87 -6.61
C SER A 141 -18.95 0.60 -6.97
N LEU A 142 -19.77 1.39 -6.25
CA LEU A 142 -19.84 2.84 -6.46
C LEU A 142 -18.46 3.47 -6.28
N SER A 143 -18.17 4.55 -7.00
CA SER A 143 -16.98 5.33 -6.73
C SER A 143 -17.05 5.94 -5.32
N THR A 144 -15.89 6.20 -4.73
CA THR A 144 -15.82 6.81 -3.39
C THR A 144 -16.58 8.14 -3.36
N ILE A 145 -16.47 8.96 -4.42
CA ILE A 145 -17.11 10.27 -4.46
C ILE A 145 -18.63 10.17 -4.59
N GLU A 146 -19.15 9.28 -5.44
CA GLU A 146 -20.59 9.05 -5.59
C GLU A 146 -21.21 8.64 -4.26
N TRP A 147 -20.58 7.70 -3.56
CA TRP A 147 -21.08 7.22 -2.28
C TRP A 147 -21.05 8.31 -1.19
N VAL A 148 -19.96 9.11 -1.10
CA VAL A 148 -19.83 10.22 -0.14
C VAL A 148 -20.86 11.31 -0.42
N ARG A 149 -21.13 11.63 -1.70
CA ARG A 149 -22.19 12.56 -2.12
C ARG A 149 -23.58 12.07 -1.76
N ALA A 150 -23.86 10.78 -1.99
CA ALA A 150 -25.13 10.16 -1.60
C ALA A 150 -25.38 10.21 -0.08
N LEU A 151 -24.31 10.22 0.71
CA LEU A 151 -24.38 10.46 2.16
C LEU A 151 -24.65 11.93 2.54
N ASN A 152 -24.58 12.87 1.59
CA ASN A 152 -24.62 14.30 1.89
C ASN A 152 -23.60 14.71 2.98
N THR A 153 -22.32 14.40 2.70
CA THR A 153 -21.18 14.71 3.59
C THR A 153 -20.10 15.47 2.85
N PRO A 154 -20.36 16.70 2.36
CA PRO A 154 -19.46 17.44 1.48
C PRO A 154 -18.10 17.79 2.13
N LYS A 155 -18.01 17.89 3.46
CA LYS A 155 -16.73 18.07 4.15
C LYS A 155 -15.87 16.81 4.08
N ILE A 156 -16.50 15.64 4.08
CA ILE A 156 -15.78 14.36 3.87
C ILE A 156 -15.33 14.25 2.43
N GLU A 157 -16.12 14.70 1.45
CA GLU A 157 -15.69 14.76 0.05
C GLU A 157 -14.39 15.57 -0.09
N LEU A 158 -14.30 16.76 0.51
CA LEU A 158 -13.06 17.55 0.52
C LEU A 158 -11.89 16.79 1.20
N ALA A 159 -12.17 16.12 2.32
CA ALA A 159 -11.16 15.35 3.03
C ALA A 159 -10.64 14.17 2.18
N MET A 160 -11.51 13.47 1.43
CA MET A 160 -11.13 12.30 0.63
C MET A 160 -10.14 12.66 -0.48
N HIS A 161 -10.30 13.78 -1.15
CA HIS A 161 -9.29 14.23 -2.14
C HIS A 161 -7.90 14.39 -1.52
N ARG A 162 -7.82 14.83 -0.26
CA ARG A 162 -6.56 15.00 0.46
C ARG A 162 -6.00 13.67 0.97
N ILE A 163 -6.82 12.82 1.57
CA ILE A 163 -6.35 11.61 2.26
C ILE A 163 -6.26 10.38 1.36
N GLN A 164 -6.87 10.39 0.20
CA GLN A 164 -6.80 9.32 -0.79
C GLN A 164 -5.92 9.73 -1.97
N THR A 165 -6.33 10.72 -2.75
CA THR A 165 -5.65 11.05 -4.01
C THR A 165 -4.23 11.56 -3.81
N THR A 166 -3.99 12.53 -2.90
CA THR A 166 -2.62 13.06 -2.72
C THR A 166 -1.65 12.06 -2.11
N GLN A 167 -2.15 10.95 -1.58
CA GLN A 167 -1.31 9.88 -1.04
C GLN A 167 -1.08 8.72 -2.03
N GLY A 168 -1.56 8.87 -3.25
CA GLY A 168 -1.37 7.87 -4.30
C GLY A 168 -2.34 6.70 -4.26
N TYR A 169 -3.45 6.79 -3.49
CA TYR A 169 -4.45 5.72 -3.38
C TYR A 169 -5.58 5.84 -4.40
N GLY A 170 -5.27 6.39 -5.57
CA GLY A 170 -6.21 6.59 -6.67
C GLY A 170 -7.07 7.85 -6.53
N TYR A 171 -7.66 8.26 -7.63
CA TYR A 171 -8.65 9.31 -7.63
C TYR A 171 -9.97 8.84 -6.98
N VAL A 172 -10.66 9.74 -6.29
CA VAL A 172 -11.89 9.40 -5.55
C VAL A 172 -13.09 9.11 -6.46
N ASP A 173 -13.05 9.55 -7.71
CA ASP A 173 -14.01 9.27 -8.77
C ASP A 173 -13.74 7.94 -9.50
N GLU A 174 -12.54 7.38 -9.37
CA GLU A 174 -12.15 6.10 -9.97
C GLU A 174 -12.14 4.94 -8.97
N ALA A 175 -11.68 5.18 -7.74
CA ALA A 175 -11.56 4.13 -6.74
C ALA A 175 -12.93 3.77 -6.12
N THR A 176 -13.22 2.47 -6.01
CA THR A 176 -14.49 1.99 -5.44
C THR A 176 -14.57 2.24 -3.93
N ILE A 177 -15.77 2.55 -3.45
CA ILE A 177 -16.01 2.72 -2.01
C ILE A 177 -15.77 1.41 -1.24
N GLY A 178 -16.06 0.27 -1.86
CA GLY A 178 -15.79 -1.05 -1.27
C GLY A 178 -14.33 -1.24 -0.92
N GLN A 179 -13.42 -0.74 -1.75
CA GLN A 179 -11.98 -0.74 -1.49
C GLN A 179 -11.61 0.32 -0.43
N THR A 180 -12.12 1.53 -0.56
CA THR A 180 -11.82 2.65 0.34
C THR A 180 -12.22 2.36 1.78
N VAL A 181 -13.38 1.76 2.04
CA VAL A 181 -13.80 1.44 3.42
C VAL A 181 -12.94 0.38 4.10
N GLN A 182 -12.11 -0.38 3.38
CA GLN A 182 -11.23 -1.36 4.03
C GLN A 182 -10.12 -0.71 4.85
N TRP A 183 -9.66 0.47 4.48
CA TRP A 183 -8.53 1.17 5.11
C TRP A 183 -8.90 2.49 5.79
N CYS A 184 -9.92 3.19 5.27
CA CYS A 184 -10.33 4.50 5.79
C CYS A 184 -11.20 4.33 7.03
N ASP A 185 -10.57 4.25 8.18
CA ASP A 185 -11.21 4.16 9.49
C ASP A 185 -11.07 5.47 10.29
N PHE A 186 -11.67 5.47 11.49
CA PHE A 186 -11.63 6.62 12.38
C PHE A 186 -10.20 6.99 12.81
N GLN A 187 -9.36 6.00 13.09
CA GLN A 187 -7.97 6.25 13.53
C GLN A 187 -7.14 6.89 12.41
N TYR A 188 -7.36 6.44 11.17
CA TYR A 188 -6.70 7.02 10.02
C TYR A 188 -7.13 8.48 9.80
N LEU A 189 -8.45 8.75 9.79
CA LEU A 189 -8.98 10.12 9.67
C LEU A 189 -8.47 11.02 10.80
N LEU A 190 -8.48 10.52 12.04
CA LEU A 190 -7.99 11.25 13.20
C LEU A 190 -6.51 11.59 13.08
N SER A 191 -5.68 10.66 12.59
CA SER A 191 -4.25 10.91 12.35
C SER A 191 -4.02 12.04 11.36
N GLY A 192 -4.82 12.11 10.29
CA GLY A 192 -4.77 13.19 9.30
C GLY A 192 -5.18 14.54 9.88
N VAL A 193 -6.25 14.60 10.66
CA VAL A 193 -6.76 15.83 11.28
C VAL A 193 -5.80 16.37 12.36
N LEU A 194 -5.25 15.48 13.19
CA LEU A 194 -4.32 15.84 14.28
C LEU A 194 -2.88 16.01 13.81
N ASN A 195 -2.60 15.76 12.53
CA ASN A 195 -1.24 15.72 11.99
C ASN A 195 -0.31 14.84 12.85
N ASP A 196 -0.82 13.66 13.28
CA ASP A 196 -0.10 12.70 14.10
C ASP A 196 0.55 11.62 13.21
N LEU A 197 1.48 12.11 12.39
CA LEU A 197 2.24 11.34 11.44
C LEU A 197 3.72 11.34 11.83
N HIS A 198 4.39 10.20 11.72
CA HIS A 198 5.78 10.05 12.09
C HIS A 198 6.55 9.35 10.97
N MET A 199 7.80 9.74 10.78
CA MET A 199 8.72 9.12 9.82
C MET A 199 9.87 8.43 10.57
N PRO A 200 10.39 7.31 10.07
CA PRO A 200 11.62 6.72 10.59
C PRO A 200 12.81 7.65 10.25
N GLU A 201 13.61 8.00 11.24
CA GLU A 201 14.79 8.87 11.04
C GLU A 201 15.85 8.18 10.19
N GLN A 202 16.03 6.88 10.35
CA GLN A 202 16.98 6.07 9.61
C GLN A 202 16.44 5.57 8.27
N GLY A 203 15.19 5.89 7.93
CA GLY A 203 14.51 5.47 6.71
C GLY A 203 13.86 4.09 6.77
N TRP A 204 12.86 3.91 5.92
CA TRP A 204 12.13 2.64 5.81
C TRP A 204 13.00 1.51 5.28
N THR A 205 13.93 1.79 4.34
CA THR A 205 14.87 0.78 3.84
C THR A 205 15.68 0.20 4.99
N THR A 206 16.32 1.03 5.80
CA THR A 206 17.11 0.60 6.96
C THR A 206 16.27 -0.19 7.97
N PHE A 207 15.01 0.22 8.19
CA PHE A 207 14.10 -0.53 9.07
C PHE A 207 13.89 -1.95 8.56
N TRP A 208 13.51 -2.12 7.27
CA TRP A 208 13.26 -3.46 6.73
C TRP A 208 14.53 -4.31 6.64
N GLU A 209 15.69 -3.71 6.36
CA GLU A 209 16.98 -4.41 6.39
C GLU A 209 17.31 -4.96 7.79
N ARG A 210 17.08 -4.16 8.83
CA ARG A 210 17.28 -4.62 10.21
C ARG A 210 16.27 -5.67 10.62
N PHE A 211 15.01 -5.46 10.27
CA PHE A 211 13.91 -6.40 10.55
C PHE A 211 14.14 -7.78 9.91
N ALA A 212 14.68 -7.80 8.70
CA ALA A 212 14.88 -9.03 7.95
C ALA A 212 16.14 -9.83 8.33
N ARG A 213 17.04 -9.30 9.14
CA ARG A 213 18.30 -9.98 9.51
C ARG A 213 18.15 -11.42 9.99
N PRO A 214 17.14 -11.78 10.80
CA PRO A 214 16.96 -13.15 11.26
C PRO A 214 16.22 -14.05 10.25
N LEU A 215 15.75 -13.51 9.12
CA LEU A 215 14.94 -14.22 8.13
C LEU A 215 15.82 -14.80 7.01
N ASP A 216 15.40 -15.94 6.43
CA ASP A 216 16.04 -16.49 5.22
C ASP A 216 15.50 -15.76 3.97
N VAL A 217 16.19 -14.73 3.52
CA VAL A 217 15.83 -13.92 2.35
C VAL A 217 16.88 -14.10 1.25
N ARG A 218 16.45 -14.59 0.10
CA ARG A 218 17.26 -14.78 -1.09
C ARG A 218 17.04 -13.65 -2.07
N LEU A 219 17.96 -12.71 -2.08
CA LEU A 219 17.95 -11.56 -3.00
C LEU A 219 18.45 -11.95 -4.39
N SER A 220 18.10 -11.16 -5.40
CA SER A 220 18.47 -11.40 -6.81
C SER A 220 18.11 -12.83 -7.27
N THR A 221 17.06 -13.39 -6.67
CA THR A 221 16.59 -14.76 -6.91
C THR A 221 15.15 -14.73 -7.41
N PRO A 222 14.92 -14.31 -8.67
CA PRO A 222 13.58 -14.27 -9.23
C PRO A 222 12.98 -15.67 -9.33
N VAL A 223 11.77 -15.84 -8.82
CA VAL A 223 10.95 -17.01 -9.09
C VAL A 223 10.47 -16.91 -10.54
N ILE A 224 10.79 -17.89 -11.36
CA ILE A 224 10.44 -17.96 -12.77
C ILE A 224 9.34 -18.97 -13.07
N GLY A 225 9.01 -19.84 -12.11
CA GLY A 225 7.92 -20.81 -12.22
C GLY A 225 7.44 -21.26 -10.84
N ILE A 226 6.13 -21.52 -10.74
CA ILE A 226 5.47 -22.13 -9.57
C ILE A 226 4.60 -23.24 -10.11
N ASP A 227 5.05 -24.51 -9.95
CA ASP A 227 4.29 -25.68 -10.34
C ASP A 227 3.52 -26.22 -9.12
N ARG A 228 2.20 -26.30 -9.25
CA ARG A 228 1.29 -26.78 -8.20
C ARG A 228 0.46 -27.97 -8.66
N SER A 229 0.87 -28.63 -9.76
CA SER A 229 0.21 -29.81 -10.32
C SER A 229 0.37 -31.07 -9.44
N GLY A 230 1.40 -31.07 -8.58
CA GLY A 230 1.66 -32.13 -7.61
C GLY A 230 1.03 -31.87 -6.23
N PRO A 231 1.25 -32.78 -5.26
CA PRO A 231 0.74 -32.64 -3.89
C PRO A 231 1.37 -31.49 -3.12
N LYS A 232 2.54 -31.04 -3.54
CA LYS A 232 3.28 -29.91 -2.97
C LYS A 232 3.73 -28.99 -4.07
N PRO A 233 3.65 -27.65 -3.87
CA PRO A 233 4.16 -26.71 -4.83
C PRO A 233 5.67 -26.75 -4.96
N VAL A 234 6.16 -26.59 -6.18
CA VAL A 234 7.58 -26.50 -6.54
C VAL A 234 7.88 -25.09 -7.01
N ILE A 235 8.88 -24.46 -6.40
CA ILE A 235 9.38 -23.15 -6.80
C ILE A 235 10.58 -23.34 -7.73
N HIS A 236 10.49 -22.75 -8.91
CA HIS A 236 11.56 -22.73 -9.90
C HIS A 236 12.24 -21.37 -9.90
N THR A 237 13.54 -21.37 -9.73
CA THR A 237 14.43 -20.23 -9.98
C THR A 237 15.33 -20.56 -11.18
N ARG A 238 16.27 -19.67 -11.52
CA ARG A 238 17.25 -20.00 -12.58
C ARG A 238 18.17 -21.15 -12.19
N ASP A 239 18.43 -21.29 -10.90
CA ASP A 239 19.51 -22.15 -10.40
C ASP A 239 18.98 -23.37 -9.60
N THR A 240 17.74 -23.32 -9.13
CA THR A 240 17.17 -24.33 -8.23
C THR A 240 15.71 -24.65 -8.51
N GLU A 241 15.33 -25.89 -8.17
CA GLU A 241 13.96 -26.35 -8.01
C GLU A 241 13.79 -26.83 -6.57
N GLU A 242 12.81 -26.30 -5.85
CA GLU A 242 12.61 -26.62 -4.45
C GLU A 242 11.14 -26.84 -4.13
N GLU A 243 10.85 -27.95 -3.45
CA GLU A 243 9.49 -28.32 -3.01
C GLU A 243 9.16 -27.70 -1.64
N PHE A 244 7.91 -27.26 -1.47
CA PHE A 244 7.39 -26.64 -0.26
C PHE A 244 6.02 -27.21 0.10
N ASP A 245 5.63 -27.09 1.37
CA ASP A 245 4.30 -27.51 1.83
C ASP A 245 3.23 -26.47 1.45
N ALA A 246 3.61 -25.19 1.37
CA ALA A 246 2.76 -24.11 0.87
C ALA A 246 3.58 -22.95 0.33
N VAL A 247 2.93 -22.10 -0.48
CA VAL A 247 3.46 -20.86 -1.02
C VAL A 247 2.64 -19.68 -0.49
N VAL A 248 3.32 -18.62 -0.07
CA VAL A 248 2.69 -17.30 0.18
C VAL A 248 3.16 -16.34 -0.91
N SER A 249 2.27 -15.98 -1.82
CA SER A 249 2.57 -14.96 -2.84
C SER A 249 2.22 -13.56 -2.32
N THR A 250 3.15 -12.62 -2.45
CA THR A 250 2.97 -11.22 -2.05
C THR A 250 3.21 -10.24 -3.20
N ILE A 251 3.39 -10.78 -4.40
CA ILE A 251 3.54 -10.02 -5.65
C ILE A 251 2.17 -9.73 -6.28
N PRO A 252 2.07 -8.76 -7.22
CA PRO A 252 0.85 -8.54 -8.00
C PRO A 252 0.31 -9.81 -8.65
N MET A 253 -1.02 -9.99 -8.65
CA MET A 253 -1.67 -11.19 -9.21
C MET A 253 -1.31 -11.42 -10.67
N GLN A 254 -1.14 -10.37 -11.47
CA GLN A 254 -0.72 -10.48 -12.88
C GLN A 254 0.69 -11.08 -13.02
N LEU A 255 1.60 -10.74 -12.10
CA LEU A 255 2.93 -11.35 -12.08
C LEU A 255 2.87 -12.80 -11.59
N PHE A 256 2.01 -13.08 -10.61
CA PHE A 256 1.81 -14.44 -10.13
C PHE A 256 1.25 -15.35 -11.23
N THR A 257 0.17 -14.93 -11.91
CA THR A 257 -0.45 -15.75 -12.97
C THR A 257 0.46 -15.94 -14.19
N ALA A 258 1.44 -15.08 -14.39
CA ALA A 258 2.43 -15.21 -15.46
C ALA A 258 3.52 -16.29 -15.18
N ILE A 259 3.72 -16.67 -13.92
CA ILE A 259 4.75 -17.63 -13.50
C ILE A 259 4.19 -18.89 -12.86
N ALA A 260 2.87 -18.97 -12.61
CA ALA A 260 2.22 -20.13 -12.00
C ALA A 260 1.30 -20.83 -13.01
N ASP A 261 0.98 -22.08 -12.72
CA ASP A 261 -0.11 -22.83 -13.34
C ASP A 261 -1.47 -22.31 -12.86
N ALA A 262 -1.77 -21.06 -13.24
CA ALA A 262 -2.88 -20.30 -12.68
C ALA A 262 -4.24 -20.90 -13.01
N SER A 263 -5.09 -21.05 -12.00
CA SER A 263 -6.49 -21.44 -12.16
C SER A 263 -7.33 -20.32 -12.78
N ALA A 264 -8.49 -20.67 -13.34
CA ALA A 264 -9.43 -19.69 -13.89
C ALA A 264 -9.89 -18.64 -12.85
N LEU A 265 -9.95 -19.01 -11.56
CA LEU A 265 -10.28 -18.08 -10.47
C LEU A 265 -9.15 -17.08 -10.22
N GLU A 266 -7.90 -17.54 -10.17
CA GLU A 266 -6.73 -16.67 -9.99
C GLU A 266 -6.56 -15.71 -11.17
N GLN A 267 -6.78 -16.19 -12.41
CA GLN A 267 -6.76 -15.34 -13.60
C GLN A 267 -7.87 -14.29 -13.52
N ARG A 268 -9.09 -14.65 -13.14
CA ARG A 268 -10.20 -13.71 -12.98
C ARG A 268 -9.90 -12.63 -11.93
N VAL A 269 -9.27 -12.99 -10.82
CA VAL A 269 -8.80 -11.99 -9.82
C VAL A 269 -7.75 -11.08 -10.43
N ALA A 270 -6.77 -11.61 -11.17
CA ALA A 270 -5.75 -10.81 -11.83
C ALA A 270 -6.37 -9.81 -12.82
N ASP A 271 -7.33 -10.25 -13.64
CA ASP A 271 -8.03 -9.43 -14.63
C ASP A 271 -8.97 -8.38 -14.02
N SER A 272 -9.31 -8.53 -12.75
CA SER A 272 -10.22 -7.62 -12.01
C SER A 272 -9.52 -6.40 -11.42
N ILE A 273 -8.21 -6.27 -11.60
CA ILE A 273 -7.38 -5.27 -10.91
C ILE A 273 -6.56 -4.47 -11.91
N ASP A 274 -6.72 -3.15 -11.86
CA ASP A 274 -5.88 -2.21 -12.58
C ASP A 274 -4.82 -1.65 -11.64
N TRP A 275 -3.55 -1.79 -12.01
CA TRP A 275 -2.46 -1.15 -11.27
C TRP A 275 -2.25 0.27 -11.74
N LYS A 276 -2.37 1.22 -10.82
CA LYS A 276 -2.09 2.63 -11.09
C LYS A 276 -0.61 2.92 -10.93
N ASN A 277 -0.07 3.67 -11.86
CA ASN A 277 1.30 4.15 -11.81
C ASN A 277 1.37 5.47 -11.04
N TYR A 278 2.23 5.50 -10.04
CA TYR A 278 2.50 6.67 -9.24
C TYR A 278 4.00 6.96 -9.26
N THR A 279 4.38 8.14 -9.69
CA THR A 279 5.79 8.54 -9.77
C THR A 279 6.13 9.48 -8.62
N THR A 280 7.16 9.13 -7.90
CA THR A 280 7.80 10.01 -6.91
C THR A 280 9.08 10.58 -7.50
N THR A 281 9.26 11.88 -7.35
CA THR A 281 10.44 12.61 -7.85
C THR A 281 11.07 13.39 -6.71
N LEU A 282 12.36 13.15 -6.47
CA LEU A 282 13.19 13.95 -5.58
C LEU A 282 13.76 15.11 -6.38
N ILE A 283 13.40 16.32 -6.00
CA ILE A 283 13.85 17.57 -6.63
C ILE A 283 14.59 18.45 -5.65
N ALA A 284 15.45 19.33 -6.17
CA ALA A 284 16.02 20.45 -5.45
C ALA A 284 15.37 21.75 -5.90
N SER A 285 15.02 22.62 -4.95
CA SER A 285 14.44 23.96 -5.19
C SER A 285 14.81 24.89 -4.05
N ASN A 286 14.92 26.20 -4.34
CA ASN A 286 15.19 27.21 -3.34
C ASN A 286 13.97 28.08 -3.00
N ASP A 287 12.94 28.01 -3.81
CA ASP A 287 11.80 28.92 -3.80
C ASP A 287 10.43 28.23 -3.69
N TRP A 288 10.38 26.92 -3.40
CA TRP A 288 9.12 26.23 -3.17
C TRP A 288 8.52 26.65 -1.82
N PHE A 289 8.33 25.76 -0.86
CA PHE A 289 7.71 26.11 0.43
C PHE A 289 8.69 25.97 1.60
N THR A 290 8.47 26.79 2.64
CA THR A 290 9.20 26.77 3.91
C THR A 290 8.20 26.87 5.07
N GLY A 291 8.65 26.58 6.29
CA GLY A 291 7.82 26.73 7.50
C GLY A 291 6.79 25.63 7.75
N HIS A 292 6.62 24.69 6.84
CA HIS A 292 5.84 23.46 6.99
C HIS A 292 6.50 22.33 6.23
N GLN A 293 6.08 21.10 6.47
CA GLN A 293 6.82 19.95 5.92
C GLN A 293 6.11 19.30 4.73
N VAL A 294 4.79 19.44 4.62
CA VAL A 294 4.00 18.84 3.53
C VAL A 294 3.05 19.86 2.94
N ILE A 295 2.98 19.90 1.61
CA ILE A 295 1.96 20.64 0.88
C ILE A 295 1.19 19.69 -0.04
N GLY A 296 -0.09 19.95 -0.24
CA GLY A 296 -0.93 19.28 -1.24
C GLY A 296 -1.71 20.29 -2.04
N TYR A 297 -2.07 19.94 -3.28
CA TYR A 297 -2.77 20.78 -4.22
C TYR A 297 -4.12 20.18 -4.60
N SER A 298 -5.21 20.93 -4.35
CA SER A 298 -6.58 20.47 -4.64
C SER A 298 -6.86 20.41 -6.14
N ARG A 299 -6.23 21.26 -6.94
CA ARG A 299 -6.38 21.27 -8.40
C ARG A 299 -6.11 19.89 -8.99
N ALA A 300 -4.92 19.36 -8.77
CA ALA A 300 -4.50 18.05 -9.31
C ALA A 300 -5.23 16.89 -8.62
N SER A 301 -5.59 17.00 -7.34
CA SER A 301 -6.22 15.90 -6.62
C SER A 301 -7.73 15.75 -6.88
N LYS A 302 -8.38 16.79 -7.42
CA LYS A 302 -9.82 16.79 -7.72
C LYS A 302 -10.14 16.43 -9.16
N ASP A 303 -9.16 16.49 -10.04
CA ASP A 303 -9.36 16.36 -11.48
C ASP A 303 -8.45 15.26 -12.04
N SER A 304 -9.03 14.09 -12.30
CA SER A 304 -8.31 12.94 -12.85
C SER A 304 -7.83 13.15 -14.29
N SER A 305 -8.34 14.17 -15.00
CA SER A 305 -7.83 14.55 -16.31
C SER A 305 -6.46 15.24 -16.27
N LEU A 306 -6.05 15.76 -15.09
CA LEU A 306 -4.75 16.40 -14.85
C LEU A 306 -3.67 15.40 -14.42
N ARG A 307 -3.66 14.20 -15.01
CA ARG A 307 -2.59 13.22 -14.76
C ARG A 307 -1.23 13.81 -15.10
N GLY A 308 -0.24 13.50 -14.27
CA GLY A 308 1.09 14.08 -14.37
C GLY A 308 1.26 15.40 -13.63
N ALA A 309 0.18 16.09 -13.21
CA ALA A 309 0.29 17.28 -12.38
C ALA A 309 0.79 16.94 -10.95
N ILE A 310 1.45 17.90 -10.32
CA ILE A 310 1.98 17.76 -8.96
C ILE A 310 0.82 17.67 -7.96
N LEU A 311 0.68 16.54 -7.29
CA LEU A 311 -0.33 16.35 -6.23
C LEU A 311 0.06 17.07 -4.92
N GLY A 312 1.35 17.29 -4.74
CA GLY A 312 1.93 17.92 -3.56
C GLY A 312 3.41 17.64 -3.42
N GLY A 313 3.97 18.08 -2.30
CA GLY A 313 5.38 17.88 -1.98
C GLY A 313 5.64 17.72 -0.50
N ARG A 314 6.76 17.09 -0.17
CA ARG A 314 7.27 16.92 1.18
C ARG A 314 8.73 17.37 1.23
N ALA A 315 9.05 18.22 2.22
CA ALA A 315 10.42 18.67 2.46
C ALA A 315 11.24 17.54 3.12
N GLU A 316 12.44 17.29 2.56
CA GLU A 316 13.30 16.16 2.95
C GLU A 316 14.62 16.60 3.61
N GLY A 317 14.99 17.85 3.50
CA GLY A 317 16.25 18.38 4.01
C GLY A 317 16.88 19.39 3.07
N GLU A 318 18.14 19.66 3.22
CA GLU A 318 18.89 20.61 2.41
C GLU A 318 20.18 19.98 1.89
N SER A 319 20.56 20.32 0.66
CA SER A 319 21.82 19.88 0.04
C SER A 319 22.30 20.94 -0.96
N SER A 320 23.33 21.68 -0.59
CA SER A 320 23.98 22.67 -1.48
C SER A 320 24.48 22.02 -2.76
N ASP A 321 25.04 20.82 -2.66
CA ASP A 321 25.64 20.08 -3.77
C ASP A 321 24.61 19.62 -4.80
N LEU A 322 23.35 19.43 -4.38
CA LEU A 322 22.24 19.02 -5.24
C LEU A 322 21.40 20.21 -5.72
N GLY A 323 21.71 21.42 -5.32
CA GLY A 323 21.08 22.65 -5.83
C GLY A 323 20.02 23.26 -4.89
N GLY A 324 20.04 22.94 -3.60
CA GLY A 324 19.21 23.60 -2.61
C GLY A 324 18.43 22.66 -1.70
N ARG A 325 17.26 23.10 -1.28
CA ARG A 325 16.36 22.32 -0.44
C ARG A 325 15.75 21.15 -1.22
N LEU A 326 15.74 19.99 -0.60
CA LEU A 326 15.23 18.76 -1.21
C LEU A 326 13.74 18.57 -0.90
N TYR A 327 13.00 18.13 -1.92
CA TYR A 327 11.60 17.80 -1.80
C TYR A 327 11.26 16.54 -2.58
N VAL A 328 10.39 15.70 -2.03
CA VAL A 328 9.77 14.61 -2.79
C VAL A 328 8.37 15.05 -3.22
N THR A 329 8.10 14.99 -4.52
CA THR A 329 6.77 15.24 -5.10
C THR A 329 6.20 13.95 -5.65
N GLY A 330 4.87 13.90 -5.81
CA GLY A 330 4.12 12.76 -6.33
C GLY A 330 3.21 13.13 -7.47
N GLN A 331 3.12 12.25 -8.49
CA GLN A 331 2.34 12.42 -9.71
C GLN A 331 1.72 11.08 -10.10
N PHE A 332 0.41 11.03 -10.43
CA PHE A 332 -0.12 9.89 -11.18
C PHE A 332 0.40 9.90 -12.60
N SER A 333 0.94 8.78 -13.06
CA SER A 333 1.70 8.70 -14.32
C SER A 333 1.16 7.67 -15.31
N ASP A 334 -0.08 7.20 -15.11
CA ASP A 334 -0.72 6.28 -16.06
C ASP A 334 -0.80 6.89 -17.45
N GLY A 335 -0.31 6.14 -18.44
CA GLY A 335 -0.33 6.56 -19.85
C GLY A 335 0.72 7.61 -20.24
N LEU A 336 1.59 8.05 -19.30
CA LEU A 336 2.63 9.03 -19.57
C LEU A 336 4.01 8.36 -19.58
N ASN A 337 4.83 8.74 -20.56
CA ASN A 337 6.24 8.39 -20.55
C ASN A 337 7.06 9.34 -19.68
N SER A 338 8.31 9.00 -19.40
CA SER A 338 9.18 9.76 -18.50
C SER A 338 9.47 11.19 -18.97
N GLY A 339 9.51 11.42 -20.30
CA GLY A 339 9.72 12.75 -20.90
C GLY A 339 8.50 13.65 -20.67
N GLU A 340 7.32 13.17 -21.06
CA GLU A 340 6.05 13.87 -20.85
C GLU A 340 5.83 14.22 -19.37
N LEU A 341 6.07 13.24 -18.50
CA LEU A 341 5.91 13.44 -17.06
C LEU A 341 6.85 14.51 -16.49
N ARG A 342 8.07 14.58 -17.04
CA ARG A 342 9.06 15.59 -16.65
C ARG A 342 8.66 16.98 -17.18
N GLU A 343 8.18 17.09 -18.41
CA GLU A 343 7.68 18.35 -18.97
C GLU A 343 6.52 18.89 -18.14
N ILE A 344 5.55 18.04 -17.79
CA ILE A 344 4.43 18.42 -16.93
C ILE A 344 4.93 18.83 -15.54
N LEU A 345 5.91 18.12 -14.97
CA LEU A 345 6.50 18.46 -13.68
C LEU A 345 7.06 19.89 -13.66
N PHE A 346 7.83 20.29 -14.67
CA PHE A 346 8.40 21.63 -14.76
C PHE A 346 7.34 22.70 -15.03
N ALA A 347 6.38 22.41 -15.91
CA ALA A 347 5.28 23.33 -16.21
C ALA A 347 4.40 23.57 -14.97
N ASP A 348 4.11 22.53 -14.21
CA ASP A 348 3.26 22.60 -13.03
C ASP A 348 4.02 23.27 -11.84
N ALA A 349 5.34 23.06 -11.73
CA ALA A 349 6.18 23.80 -10.80
C ALA A 349 6.11 25.31 -11.06
N ALA A 350 6.25 25.73 -12.31
CA ALA A 350 6.12 27.13 -12.71
C ALA A 350 4.71 27.69 -12.43
N LEU A 351 3.65 26.88 -12.67
CA LEU A 351 2.27 27.24 -12.34
C LEU A 351 2.08 27.50 -10.83
N HIS A 352 2.76 26.73 -10.00
CA HIS A 352 2.75 26.86 -8.53
C HIS A 352 3.77 27.88 -8.01
N GLY A 353 4.50 28.57 -8.90
CA GLY A 353 5.39 29.69 -8.57
C GLY A 353 6.73 29.28 -7.97
N PHE A 354 7.24 28.08 -8.31
CA PHE A 354 8.56 27.66 -7.89
C PHE A 354 9.40 27.09 -9.03
N THR A 355 10.71 27.06 -8.84
CA THR A 355 11.70 26.59 -9.81
C THR A 355 12.31 25.28 -9.37
N ILE A 356 12.39 24.31 -10.26
CA ILE A 356 13.15 23.08 -10.05
C ILE A 356 14.58 23.32 -10.52
N ASN A 357 15.53 23.37 -9.57
CA ASN A 357 16.94 23.54 -9.87
C ASN A 357 17.58 22.24 -10.37
N ASN A 358 17.14 21.10 -9.81
CA ASN A 358 17.64 19.79 -10.18
C ASN A 358 16.56 18.70 -9.94
N VAL A 359 16.53 17.70 -10.81
CA VAL A 359 15.82 16.43 -10.61
C VAL A 359 16.86 15.40 -10.17
N VAL A 360 16.90 15.12 -8.87
CA VAL A 360 17.91 14.26 -8.26
C VAL A 360 17.63 12.78 -8.50
N PHE A 361 16.37 12.40 -8.38
CA PHE A 361 15.93 11.02 -8.59
C PHE A 361 14.45 10.97 -8.95
N GLN A 362 14.07 9.99 -9.78
CA GLN A 362 12.69 9.74 -10.14
C GLN A 362 12.43 8.24 -10.22
N LYS A 363 11.31 7.78 -9.63
CA LYS A 363 10.90 6.38 -9.71
C LYS A 363 9.39 6.27 -9.88
N THR A 364 8.97 5.48 -10.86
CA THR A 364 7.57 5.09 -11.05
C THR A 364 7.31 3.76 -10.36
N TRP A 365 6.21 3.72 -9.64
CA TRP A 365 5.73 2.57 -8.90
C TRP A 365 4.42 2.08 -9.48
N GLN A 366 4.24 0.78 -9.62
CA GLN A 366 2.91 0.18 -9.65
C GLN A 366 2.35 0.26 -8.22
N TYR A 367 1.75 1.39 -7.88
CA TYR A 367 1.54 1.71 -6.47
C TYR A 367 0.20 1.24 -5.94
N PHE A 368 -0.90 1.45 -6.67
CA PHE A 368 -2.22 1.17 -6.16
C PHE A 368 -2.94 0.11 -7.01
N PRO A 369 -3.31 -1.06 -6.40
CA PRO A 369 -4.19 -2.04 -7.05
C PRO A 369 -5.63 -1.54 -6.98
N GLN A 370 -6.12 -0.95 -8.05
CA GLN A 370 -7.49 -0.45 -8.13
C GLN A 370 -8.42 -1.56 -8.61
N TYR A 371 -9.45 -1.85 -7.83
CA TYR A 371 -10.46 -2.82 -8.21
C TYR A 371 -11.42 -2.22 -9.23
N ARG A 372 -11.62 -2.93 -10.35
CA ARG A 372 -12.59 -2.52 -11.36
C ARG A 372 -14.01 -2.53 -10.79
N PRO A 373 -14.81 -1.47 -10.98
CA PRO A 373 -16.17 -1.38 -10.43
C PRO A 373 -17.05 -2.57 -10.83
N GLU A 374 -17.00 -2.99 -12.09
CA GLU A 374 -17.75 -4.13 -12.61
C GLU A 374 -17.34 -5.46 -11.96
N ALA A 375 -16.05 -5.62 -11.65
CA ALA A 375 -15.57 -6.80 -10.94
C ALA A 375 -16.04 -6.81 -9.48
N VAL A 376 -16.04 -5.65 -8.81
CA VAL A 376 -16.61 -5.52 -7.47
C VAL A 376 -18.09 -5.84 -7.47
N ALA A 377 -18.86 -5.28 -8.40
CA ALA A 377 -20.30 -5.58 -8.56
C ALA A 377 -20.56 -7.08 -8.83
N SER A 378 -19.62 -7.77 -9.49
CA SER A 378 -19.68 -9.20 -9.80
C SER A 378 -19.14 -10.12 -8.70
N GLY A 379 -18.77 -9.60 -7.50
CA GLY A 379 -18.39 -10.41 -6.34
C GLY A 379 -16.88 -10.61 -6.16
N LEU A 380 -16.04 -9.67 -6.62
CA LEU A 380 -14.58 -9.73 -6.46
C LEU A 380 -14.15 -10.00 -5.00
N PHE A 381 -14.82 -9.42 -3.99
CA PHE A 381 -14.49 -9.67 -2.59
C PHE A 381 -14.67 -11.13 -2.18
N GLY A 382 -15.61 -11.84 -2.79
CA GLY A 382 -15.76 -13.28 -2.65
C GLY A 382 -14.62 -14.05 -3.31
N ASP A 383 -14.24 -13.65 -4.54
CA ASP A 383 -13.14 -14.25 -5.28
C ASP A 383 -11.79 -14.09 -4.54
N LEU A 384 -11.50 -12.91 -3.98
CA LEU A 384 -10.30 -12.66 -3.16
C LEU A 384 -10.20 -13.58 -1.92
N ARG A 385 -11.31 -14.12 -1.45
CA ARG A 385 -11.32 -15.11 -0.37
C ARG A 385 -11.16 -16.52 -0.89
N ARG A 386 -11.86 -16.87 -1.97
CA ARG A 386 -11.86 -18.22 -2.55
C ARG A 386 -10.50 -18.65 -3.09
N VAL A 387 -9.66 -17.70 -3.54
CA VAL A 387 -8.29 -18.03 -3.98
C VAL A 387 -7.36 -18.44 -2.84
N GLN A 388 -7.70 -18.12 -1.58
CA GLN A 388 -6.83 -18.45 -0.44
C GLN A 388 -6.79 -19.95 -0.18
N GLY A 389 -5.60 -20.52 -0.17
CA GLY A 389 -5.37 -21.93 0.07
C GLY A 389 -5.54 -22.84 -1.16
N HIS A 390 -5.99 -22.28 -2.30
CA HIS A 390 -6.13 -23.06 -3.53
C HIS A 390 -4.74 -23.54 -4.01
N ASN A 391 -4.62 -24.84 -4.28
CA ASN A 391 -3.35 -25.49 -4.65
C ASN A 391 -2.19 -25.12 -3.71
N ASN A 392 -2.43 -25.15 -2.40
CA ASN A 392 -1.45 -24.81 -1.36
C ASN A 392 -0.84 -23.42 -1.50
N THR A 393 -1.56 -22.50 -2.11
CA THR A 393 -1.11 -21.12 -2.34
C THR A 393 -1.96 -20.13 -1.59
N TRP A 394 -1.30 -19.24 -0.91
CA TRP A 394 -1.89 -18.16 -0.10
C TRP A 394 -1.43 -16.82 -0.60
N PHE A 395 -2.27 -15.81 -0.48
CA PHE A 395 -2.00 -14.48 -1.05
C PHE A 395 -2.09 -13.40 0.01
N SER A 396 -1.07 -12.55 0.06
CA SER A 396 -1.01 -11.35 0.88
C SER A 396 -0.58 -10.14 0.04
N GLY A 397 -0.36 -9.00 0.69
CA GLY A 397 0.02 -7.76 0.03
C GLY A 397 -1.16 -6.85 -0.27
N SER A 398 -0.90 -5.77 -1.00
CA SER A 398 -1.87 -4.69 -1.21
C SER A 398 -3.10 -5.11 -2.00
N THR A 399 -2.98 -6.05 -2.93
CA THR A 399 -4.12 -6.63 -3.65
C THR A 399 -5.17 -7.22 -2.70
N PHE A 400 -4.76 -7.83 -1.60
CA PHE A 400 -5.62 -8.54 -0.65
C PHE A 400 -5.90 -7.75 0.64
N SER A 401 -5.39 -6.53 0.73
CA SER A 401 -5.57 -5.64 1.87
C SER A 401 -5.72 -4.17 1.44
N HIS A 402 -4.64 -3.42 1.48
CA HIS A 402 -4.46 -2.06 1.00
C HIS A 402 -2.96 -1.69 1.04
N GLU A 403 -2.56 -0.60 0.36
CA GLU A 403 -1.15 -0.15 0.32
C GLU A 403 -0.58 0.35 1.67
N LEU A 404 -1.40 0.54 2.69
CA LEU A 404 -0.91 0.86 4.03
C LEU A 404 -0.08 -0.29 4.60
N VAL A 405 1.11 0.00 5.09
CA VAL A 405 2.01 -1.01 5.69
C VAL A 405 1.32 -1.79 6.82
N SER A 406 0.55 -1.11 7.69
CA SER A 406 -0.22 -1.78 8.75
C SER A 406 -1.26 -2.75 8.20
N SER A 407 -1.89 -2.43 7.06
CA SER A 407 -2.90 -3.29 6.43
C SER A 407 -2.26 -4.55 5.84
N VAL A 408 -1.13 -4.41 5.13
CA VAL A 408 -0.43 -5.59 4.57
C VAL A 408 0.16 -6.47 5.66
N VAL A 409 0.68 -5.90 6.75
CA VAL A 409 1.19 -6.65 7.91
C VAL A 409 0.08 -7.44 8.59
N SER A 410 -1.06 -6.79 8.90
CA SER A 410 -2.22 -7.46 9.50
C SER A 410 -2.80 -8.55 8.59
N ARG A 411 -2.80 -8.32 7.27
CA ARG A 411 -3.21 -9.35 6.30
C ARG A 411 -2.26 -10.54 6.30
N SER A 412 -0.95 -10.31 6.34
CA SER A 412 0.05 -11.38 6.39
C SER A 412 -0.08 -12.22 7.66
N GLU A 413 -0.36 -11.61 8.80
CA GLU A 413 -0.64 -12.32 10.05
C GLU A 413 -1.85 -13.26 9.91
N THR A 414 -2.95 -12.74 9.35
CA THR A 414 -4.18 -13.52 9.09
C THR A 414 -3.89 -14.68 8.12
N VAL A 415 -3.22 -14.41 7.01
CA VAL A 415 -2.86 -15.42 6.00
C VAL A 415 -2.02 -16.54 6.62
N VAL A 416 -0.99 -16.20 7.39
CA VAL A 416 -0.16 -17.19 8.08
C VAL A 416 -0.98 -18.03 9.06
N HIS A 417 -1.88 -17.39 9.82
CA HIS A 417 -2.77 -18.12 10.75
C HIS A 417 -3.64 -19.12 9.99
N ASP A 418 -4.36 -18.67 8.96
CA ASP A 418 -5.31 -19.49 8.21
C ASP A 418 -4.60 -20.64 7.47
N MET A 419 -3.43 -20.36 6.89
CA MET A 419 -2.57 -21.35 6.25
C MET A 419 -2.18 -22.47 7.22
N LEU A 420 -1.72 -22.11 8.41
CA LEU A 420 -1.28 -23.09 9.41
C LEU A 420 -2.46 -23.91 9.96
N VAL A 421 -3.64 -23.32 10.06
CA VAL A 421 -4.86 -24.07 10.41
C VAL A 421 -5.18 -25.11 9.33
N ALA A 422 -5.13 -24.71 8.05
CA ALA A 422 -5.40 -25.61 6.93
C ALA A 422 -4.39 -26.76 6.84
N LEU A 423 -3.10 -26.46 6.96
CA LEU A 423 -2.02 -27.47 6.95
C LEU A 423 -2.18 -28.51 8.08
N LYS A 424 -2.53 -28.06 9.30
CA LYS A 424 -2.77 -28.97 10.44
C LYS A 424 -3.97 -29.91 10.26
N GLN A 425 -5.00 -29.42 9.58
CA GLN A 425 -6.23 -30.20 9.37
C GLN A 425 -6.09 -31.23 8.24
N GLY A 426 -4.98 -31.23 7.50
CA GLY A 426 -4.85 -31.98 6.27
C GLY A 426 -5.87 -31.58 5.22
N SER A 427 -6.51 -30.44 5.43
CA SER A 427 -7.62 -29.87 4.66
C SER A 427 -7.03 -29.07 3.48
N LEU A 428 -6.27 -29.75 2.65
CA LEU A 428 -5.92 -29.24 1.34
C LEU A 428 -7.16 -29.43 0.49
N ALA A 429 -7.91 -28.38 0.20
CA ALA A 429 -9.10 -28.48 -0.63
C ALA A 429 -8.71 -29.11 -1.97
N PRO A 430 -9.37 -30.20 -2.39
CA PRO A 430 -9.19 -30.70 -3.75
C PRO A 430 -9.66 -29.62 -4.74
N ALA A 431 -9.01 -29.60 -5.88
CA ALA A 431 -9.23 -28.69 -7.00
C ALA A 431 -10.68 -28.58 -7.44
#